data_45ae75081016f049c8e03e2440e6a60b
#
_entry.id   45ae75081016f049c8e03e2440e6a60b
#
_cell.length_a   1.000
_cell.length_b   1.000
_cell.length_c   1.000
_cell.angle_alpha   90.00
_cell.angle_beta   90.00
_cell.angle_gamma   90.00
#
_symmetry.space_group_name_H-M   'P 1'
#
loop_
_entity.id
_entity.type
_entity.pdbx_description
1 polymer ?
#
loop_
_entity_poly.entity_id
_entity_poly.type
_entity_poly.pdbx_seq_one_letter_code
_entity_poly.pdbx_strand_id
1 'polypeptide(L)'
;MRALAEAPQLLLNYCEINYEYIMSWDHFDDEWSNIKPKLAFRQLPMMEVEDGTQICQSIAILQYIENLGGLKISDPLMAAEAMAVLQSAQELFAPLNPTVNFAVGQDFSNKRDSMRINLESRFSDLARYLDKHEGRYFIDDTPRAAEFACFHHLDLSRNLDPEILKKFPRLIKFVNDIEDIDSVSKYLKNRPKLVGVGIEPKLVINGTEHPTGVNKT
;
A
#
# COMPACT_ATOMS: atom_id res chain seq x y z
N MET A 1 8.45 6.18 4.20
CA MET A 1 7.92 6.04 2.83
C MET A 1 6.83 4.99 2.82
N ARG A 2 5.62 5.32 2.38
CA ARG A 2 4.53 4.34 2.28
C ARG A 2 4.66 3.59 0.97
N ALA A 3 5.33 2.46 1.07
CA ALA A 3 5.43 1.51 -0.02
C ALA A 3 4.57 0.27 0.32
N LEU A 4 4.97 -0.89 -0.12
CA LEU A 4 4.21 -2.13 0.03
C LEU A 4 4.04 -2.62 1.49
N ALA A 5 4.63 -1.94 2.48
CA ALA A 5 4.39 -2.20 3.90
C ALA A 5 3.11 -1.54 4.45
N GLU A 6 2.53 -0.57 3.74
CA GLU A 6 1.37 0.17 4.25
C GLU A 6 0.11 -0.69 4.31
N ALA A 7 -0.19 -1.45 3.26
CA ALA A 7 -1.36 -2.33 3.25
C ALA A 7 -1.33 -3.39 4.37
N PRO A 8 -0.20 -4.08 4.65
CA PRO A 8 -0.06 -4.90 5.85
C PRO A 8 -0.37 -4.17 7.16
N GLN A 9 0.14 -2.94 7.35
CA GLN A 9 -0.15 -2.17 8.58
C GLN A 9 -1.62 -1.80 8.70
N LEU A 10 -2.29 -1.42 7.60
CA LEU A 10 -3.73 -1.16 7.58
C LEU A 10 -4.52 -2.40 8.02
N LEU A 11 -4.18 -3.56 7.46
CA LEU A 11 -4.84 -4.83 7.79
C LEU A 11 -4.59 -5.25 9.24
N LEU A 12 -3.36 -5.10 9.77
CA LEU A 12 -3.03 -5.34 11.17
C LEU A 12 -3.88 -4.47 12.11
N ASN A 13 -4.01 -3.17 11.79
CA ASN A 13 -4.86 -2.27 12.57
C ASN A 13 -6.35 -2.61 12.47
N TYR A 14 -6.82 -3.03 11.30
CA TYR A 14 -8.20 -3.49 11.13
C TYR A 14 -8.50 -4.73 11.96
N CYS A 15 -7.58 -5.70 11.97
CA CYS A 15 -7.69 -6.93 12.76
C CYS A 15 -7.34 -6.74 14.25
N GLU A 16 -6.99 -5.52 14.68
CA GLU A 16 -6.54 -5.20 16.05
C GLU A 16 -5.38 -6.09 16.53
N ILE A 17 -4.50 -6.50 15.60
CA ILE A 17 -3.30 -7.29 15.88
C ILE A 17 -2.17 -6.35 16.27
N ASN A 18 -1.58 -6.57 17.44
CA ASN A 18 -0.43 -5.80 17.90
C ASN A 18 0.81 -6.10 17.07
N TYR A 19 1.53 -5.07 16.69
CA TYR A 19 2.80 -5.17 15.96
C TYR A 19 3.71 -3.98 16.28
N GLU A 20 4.98 -4.15 16.01
CA GLU A 20 5.98 -3.08 16.01
C GLU A 20 6.41 -2.79 14.57
N TYR A 21 6.37 -1.53 14.17
CA TYR A 21 6.87 -1.10 12.87
C TYR A 21 8.27 -0.52 13.02
N ILE A 22 9.27 -1.27 12.55
CA ILE A 22 10.67 -0.88 12.65
C ILE A 22 11.17 -0.47 11.27
N MET A 23 11.78 0.70 11.18
CA MET A 23 12.42 1.14 9.94
C MET A 23 13.68 0.32 9.65
N SER A 24 13.99 0.09 8.39
CA SER A 24 15.14 -0.73 8.01
C SER A 24 16.48 -0.22 8.57
N TRP A 25 16.62 1.09 8.67
CA TRP A 25 17.84 1.72 9.23
C TRP A 25 17.92 1.65 10.76
N ASP A 26 16.80 1.41 11.45
CA ASP A 26 16.78 1.17 12.90
C ASP A 26 16.93 -0.33 13.24
N HIS A 27 16.59 -1.20 12.27
CA HIS A 27 16.66 -2.66 12.43
C HIS A 27 18.02 -3.24 12.04
N PHE A 28 18.67 -2.69 11.02
CA PHE A 28 19.93 -3.21 10.50
C PHE A 28 21.10 -2.28 10.88
N ASP A 29 22.11 -2.82 11.54
CA ASP A 29 23.34 -2.10 11.95
C ASP A 29 24.39 -2.05 10.82
N ASP A 30 23.98 -2.13 9.54
CA ASP A 30 24.89 -2.22 8.41
C ASP A 30 24.29 -1.49 7.19
N GLU A 31 25.13 -1.19 6.21
CA GLU A 31 24.67 -0.58 4.96
C GLU A 31 23.75 -1.51 4.17
N TRP A 32 22.74 -0.92 3.51
CA TRP A 32 21.77 -1.66 2.72
C TRP A 32 22.41 -2.58 1.65
N SER A 33 23.52 -2.17 1.06
CA SER A 33 24.31 -2.98 0.11
C SER A 33 24.77 -4.31 0.70
N ASN A 34 25.08 -4.36 2.00
CA ASN A 34 25.54 -5.54 2.72
C ASN A 34 24.38 -6.37 3.29
N ILE A 35 23.26 -5.73 3.59
CA ILE A 35 22.05 -6.37 4.15
C ILE A 35 21.22 -7.02 3.05
N LYS A 36 21.00 -6.31 1.94
CA LYS A 36 20.15 -6.74 0.84
C LYS A 36 20.42 -8.18 0.36
N PRO A 37 21.68 -8.64 0.18
CA PRO A 37 21.97 -10.01 -0.25
C PRO A 37 21.57 -11.09 0.76
N LYS A 38 21.44 -10.72 2.06
CA LYS A 38 21.11 -11.65 3.14
C LYS A 38 19.60 -11.85 3.31
N LEU A 39 18.78 -10.96 2.74
CA LEU A 39 17.32 -11.05 2.81
C LEU A 39 16.78 -12.04 1.78
N ALA A 40 15.76 -12.79 2.17
CA ALA A 40 14.96 -13.57 1.23
C ALA A 40 14.41 -12.64 0.14
N PHE A 41 14.59 -13.02 -1.13
CA PHE A 41 14.18 -12.23 -2.31
C PHE A 41 14.83 -10.84 -2.42
N ARG A 42 15.79 -10.47 -1.54
CA ARG A 42 16.52 -9.20 -1.56
C ARG A 42 15.61 -7.95 -1.58
N GLN A 43 14.48 -8.04 -0.89
CA GLN A 43 13.43 -7.01 -0.89
C GLN A 43 12.82 -6.82 0.50
N LEU A 44 12.25 -5.64 0.71
CA LEU A 44 11.36 -5.28 1.80
C LEU A 44 9.96 -4.97 1.23
N PRO A 45 8.87 -5.09 1.99
CA PRO A 45 8.83 -5.35 3.43
C PRO A 45 9.13 -6.80 3.81
N MET A 46 9.54 -6.98 5.06
CA MET A 46 9.69 -8.25 5.76
C MET A 46 8.87 -8.18 7.05
N MET A 47 8.18 -9.25 7.39
CA MET A 47 7.50 -9.42 8.66
C MET A 47 8.20 -10.54 9.43
N GLU A 48 8.56 -10.29 10.67
CA GLU A 48 9.08 -11.30 11.57
C GLU A 48 7.98 -11.67 12.58
N VAL A 49 7.77 -12.95 12.80
CA VAL A 49 6.81 -13.46 13.79
C VAL A 49 7.54 -13.92 15.07
N GLU A 50 6.79 -14.20 16.14
CA GLU A 50 7.33 -14.44 17.49
C GLU A 50 8.44 -15.51 17.58
N ASP A 51 8.42 -16.51 16.71
CA ASP A 51 9.43 -17.58 16.67
C ASP A 51 10.68 -17.20 15.85
N GLY A 52 10.75 -15.96 15.35
CA GLY A 52 11.81 -15.47 14.49
C GLY A 52 11.67 -15.83 13.01
N THR A 53 10.56 -16.48 12.62
CA THR A 53 10.28 -16.76 11.20
C THR A 53 10.04 -15.47 10.43
N GLN A 54 10.72 -15.31 9.30
CA GLN A 54 10.62 -14.14 8.44
C GLN A 54 9.77 -14.42 7.22
N ILE A 55 8.71 -13.63 7.06
CA ILE A 55 7.82 -13.66 5.89
C ILE A 55 8.17 -12.47 5.00
N CYS A 56 8.57 -12.76 3.77
CA CYS A 56 8.83 -11.75 2.73
C CYS A 56 7.71 -11.75 1.69
N GLN A 57 7.69 -10.69 0.85
CA GLN A 57 6.64 -10.41 -0.14
C GLN A 57 5.33 -9.90 0.49
N SER A 58 4.96 -8.68 0.13
CA SER A 58 3.79 -8.00 0.71
C SER A 58 2.49 -8.78 0.58
N ILE A 59 2.30 -9.52 -0.53
CA ILE A 59 1.12 -10.36 -0.73
C ILE A 59 1.11 -11.54 0.26
N ALA A 60 2.25 -12.21 0.47
CA ALA A 60 2.36 -13.29 1.43
C ALA A 60 2.12 -12.80 2.87
N ILE A 61 2.66 -11.62 3.20
CA ILE A 61 2.42 -10.96 4.49
C ILE A 61 0.92 -10.66 4.66
N LEU A 62 0.27 -10.08 3.66
CA LEU A 62 -1.16 -9.78 3.68
C LEU A 62 -2.00 -11.04 3.88
N GLN A 63 -1.69 -12.13 3.17
CA GLN A 63 -2.39 -13.42 3.33
C GLN A 63 -2.20 -14.01 4.73
N TYR A 64 -0.98 -13.91 5.29
CA TYR A 64 -0.72 -14.37 6.64
C TYR A 64 -1.55 -13.60 7.67
N ILE A 65 -1.56 -12.26 7.58
CA ILE A 65 -2.36 -11.39 8.47
C ILE A 65 -3.85 -11.66 8.31
N GLU A 66 -4.35 -11.83 7.08
CA GLU A 66 -5.74 -12.17 6.78
C GLU A 66 -6.16 -13.47 7.47
N ASN A 67 -5.31 -14.51 7.40
CA ASN A 67 -5.55 -15.78 8.09
C ASN A 67 -5.52 -15.61 9.61
N LEU A 68 -4.56 -14.88 10.15
CA LEU A 68 -4.40 -14.62 11.57
C LEU A 68 -5.58 -13.82 12.14
N GLY A 69 -6.08 -12.85 11.38
CA GLY A 69 -7.24 -12.03 11.71
C GLY A 69 -8.60 -12.72 11.52
N GLY A 70 -8.63 -14.00 11.13
CA GLY A 70 -9.88 -14.76 10.96
C GLY A 70 -10.69 -14.37 9.72
N LEU A 71 -10.09 -13.69 8.75
CA LEU A 71 -10.75 -13.17 7.55
C LEU A 71 -10.68 -14.13 6.34
N LYS A 72 -10.11 -15.32 6.54
CA LYS A 72 -9.93 -16.31 5.48
C LYS A 72 -11.25 -16.67 4.82
N ILE A 73 -11.29 -16.59 3.50
CA ILE A 73 -12.41 -17.06 2.69
C ILE A 73 -12.31 -18.57 2.53
N SER A 74 -13.36 -19.31 2.96
CA SER A 74 -13.38 -20.77 2.88
C SER A 74 -13.82 -21.30 1.52
N ASP A 75 -14.65 -20.54 0.79
CA ASP A 75 -15.03 -20.89 -0.57
C ASP A 75 -13.87 -20.67 -1.53
N PRO A 76 -13.41 -21.70 -2.27
CA PRO A 76 -12.23 -21.59 -3.11
C PRO A 76 -12.41 -20.65 -4.32
N LEU A 77 -13.64 -20.49 -4.83
CA LEU A 77 -13.90 -19.59 -5.94
C LEU A 77 -13.84 -18.13 -5.46
N MET A 78 -14.52 -17.81 -4.36
CA MET A 78 -14.46 -16.47 -3.75
C MET A 78 -13.04 -16.12 -3.32
N ALA A 79 -12.28 -17.08 -2.78
CA ALA A 79 -10.87 -16.87 -2.42
C ALA A 79 -10.00 -16.56 -3.66
N ALA A 80 -10.25 -17.22 -4.78
CA ALA A 80 -9.57 -16.95 -6.04
C ALA A 80 -9.94 -15.56 -6.60
N GLU A 81 -11.21 -15.15 -6.50
CA GLU A 81 -11.67 -13.81 -6.89
C GLU A 81 -11.01 -12.71 -6.02
N ALA A 82 -10.97 -12.89 -4.70
CA ALA A 82 -10.26 -11.96 -3.80
C ALA A 82 -8.77 -11.86 -4.13
N MET A 83 -8.13 -12.97 -4.44
CA MET A 83 -6.72 -12.99 -4.87
C MET A 83 -6.52 -12.28 -6.20
N ALA A 84 -7.43 -12.42 -7.16
CA ALA A 84 -7.36 -11.71 -8.43
C ALA A 84 -7.45 -10.18 -8.22
N VAL A 85 -8.31 -9.72 -7.30
CA VAL A 85 -8.37 -8.31 -6.92
C VAL A 85 -7.08 -7.85 -6.25
N LEU A 86 -6.54 -8.65 -5.32
CA LEU A 86 -5.27 -8.34 -4.64
C LEU A 86 -4.12 -8.19 -5.63
N GLN A 87 -3.99 -9.10 -6.59
CA GLN A 87 -2.98 -9.02 -7.65
C GLN A 87 -3.18 -7.78 -8.53
N SER A 88 -4.41 -7.50 -8.96
CA SER A 88 -4.74 -6.32 -9.75
C SER A 88 -4.45 -5.01 -9.01
N ALA A 89 -4.71 -4.96 -7.71
CA ALA A 89 -4.36 -3.82 -6.87
C ALA A 89 -2.84 -3.60 -6.80
N GLN A 90 -2.05 -4.67 -6.69
CA GLN A 90 -0.58 -4.58 -6.69
C GLN A 90 0.00 -4.05 -8.00
N GLU A 91 -0.68 -4.25 -9.12
CA GLU A 91 -0.26 -3.69 -10.40
C GLU A 91 -0.31 -2.15 -10.45
N LEU A 92 -1.08 -1.51 -9.56
CA LEU A 92 -1.08 -0.04 -9.41
C LEU A 92 0.26 0.48 -8.88
N PHE A 93 1.04 -0.36 -8.19
CA PHE A 93 2.31 0.05 -7.61
C PHE A 93 3.37 0.41 -8.68
N ALA A 94 3.41 -0.31 -9.78
CA ALA A 94 4.43 -0.09 -10.82
C ALA A 94 4.42 1.34 -11.39
N PRO A 95 3.28 1.93 -11.80
CA PRO A 95 3.25 3.32 -12.26
C PRO A 95 3.41 4.34 -11.12
N LEU A 96 3.03 4.01 -9.89
CA LEU A 96 3.13 4.92 -8.74
C LEU A 96 4.55 5.02 -8.19
N ASN A 97 5.25 3.90 -8.09
CA ASN A 97 6.54 3.79 -7.43
C ASN A 97 7.62 4.77 -7.96
N PRO A 98 7.83 4.92 -9.26
CA PRO A 98 8.83 5.87 -9.77
C PRO A 98 8.52 7.32 -9.42
N THR A 99 7.24 7.69 -9.41
CA THR A 99 6.80 9.04 -9.07
C THR A 99 6.95 9.31 -7.58
N VAL A 100 6.46 8.40 -6.74
CA VAL A 100 6.44 8.56 -5.28
C VAL A 100 7.84 8.53 -4.68
N ASN A 101 8.68 7.59 -5.14
CA ASN A 101 9.92 7.25 -4.44
C ASN A 101 11.16 7.93 -5.01
N PHE A 102 11.14 8.35 -6.27
CA PHE A 102 12.36 8.74 -6.95
C PHE A 102 12.29 10.07 -7.69
N ALA A 103 11.11 10.55 -8.04
CA ALA A 103 10.97 11.74 -8.87
C ALA A 103 11.03 13.04 -8.05
N VAL A 104 11.73 14.03 -8.57
CA VAL A 104 11.80 15.39 -8.00
C VAL A 104 11.73 16.44 -9.12
N GLY A 105 11.30 17.65 -8.78
CA GLY A 105 11.27 18.78 -9.72
C GLY A 105 10.42 18.51 -10.98
N GLN A 106 10.96 18.81 -12.14
CA GLN A 106 10.27 18.61 -13.43
C GLN A 106 10.04 17.14 -13.74
N ASP A 107 10.95 16.23 -13.32
CA ASP A 107 10.78 14.79 -13.48
C ASP A 107 9.54 14.27 -12.72
N PHE A 108 9.29 14.80 -11.53
CA PHE A 108 8.06 14.49 -10.77
C PHE A 108 6.81 14.88 -11.58
N SER A 109 6.75 16.09 -12.11
CA SER A 109 5.62 16.56 -12.90
C SER A 109 5.37 15.68 -14.13
N ASN A 110 6.42 15.35 -14.86
CA ASN A 110 6.35 14.50 -16.05
C ASN A 110 5.88 13.08 -15.72
N LYS A 111 6.41 12.48 -14.66
CA LYS A 111 6.03 11.14 -14.20
C LYS A 111 4.60 11.09 -13.65
N ARG A 112 4.19 12.13 -12.91
CA ARG A 112 2.80 12.25 -12.43
C ARG A 112 1.82 12.28 -13.59
N ASP A 113 2.09 13.07 -14.62
CA ASP A 113 1.20 13.20 -15.78
C ASP A 113 1.15 11.90 -16.60
N SER A 114 2.31 11.23 -16.77
CA SER A 114 2.38 9.91 -17.41
C SER A 114 1.66 8.81 -16.59
N MET A 115 1.78 8.85 -15.28
CA MET A 115 1.14 7.92 -14.36
C MET A 115 -0.38 7.92 -14.50
N ARG A 116 -1.00 9.09 -14.67
CA ARG A 116 -2.45 9.26 -14.82
C ARG A 116 -2.99 8.37 -15.93
N ILE A 117 -2.37 8.40 -17.10
CA ILE A 117 -2.77 7.61 -18.27
C ILE A 117 -2.74 6.10 -17.95
N ASN A 118 -1.68 5.66 -17.27
CA ASN A 118 -1.48 4.25 -16.93
C ASN A 118 -2.45 3.75 -15.85
N LEU A 119 -2.94 4.62 -14.98
CA LEU A 119 -3.83 4.25 -13.87
C LEU A 119 -5.31 4.29 -14.23
N GLU A 120 -5.75 5.21 -15.11
CA GLU A 120 -7.19 5.38 -15.43
C GLU A 120 -7.85 4.10 -15.96
N SER A 121 -7.16 3.32 -16.80
CA SER A 121 -7.67 2.03 -17.28
C SER A 121 -7.86 1.03 -16.14
N ARG A 122 -6.88 0.92 -15.24
CA ARG A 122 -6.94 0.02 -14.09
C ARG A 122 -8.00 0.44 -13.07
N PHE A 123 -8.20 1.75 -12.89
CA PHE A 123 -9.29 2.26 -12.05
C PHE A 123 -10.65 1.92 -12.63
N SER A 124 -10.83 1.98 -13.96
CA SER A 124 -12.06 1.53 -14.62
C SER A 124 -12.33 0.06 -14.35
N ASP A 125 -11.30 -0.80 -14.41
CA ASP A 125 -11.45 -2.23 -14.14
C ASP A 125 -11.82 -2.50 -12.69
N LEU A 126 -11.16 -1.85 -11.74
CA LEU A 126 -11.47 -1.97 -10.30
C LEU A 126 -12.88 -1.46 -9.97
N ALA A 127 -13.29 -0.31 -10.54
CA ALA A 127 -14.63 0.23 -10.34
C ALA A 127 -15.69 -0.74 -10.85
N ARG A 128 -15.52 -1.27 -12.07
CA ARG A 128 -16.41 -2.26 -12.67
C ARG A 128 -16.48 -3.55 -11.84
N TYR A 129 -15.37 -3.98 -11.26
CA TYR A 129 -15.33 -5.17 -10.42
C TYR A 129 -16.04 -4.96 -9.09
N LEU A 130 -15.94 -3.76 -8.49
CA LEU A 130 -16.72 -3.37 -7.30
C LEU A 130 -18.23 -3.36 -7.56
N ASP A 131 -18.65 -3.05 -8.78
CA ASP A 131 -20.07 -3.05 -9.17
C ASP A 131 -20.59 -4.46 -9.51
N LYS A 132 -19.71 -5.46 -9.65
CA LYS A 132 -20.10 -6.86 -9.93
C LYS A 132 -20.83 -7.50 -8.75
N HIS A 133 -20.50 -7.11 -7.54
CA HIS A 133 -21.07 -7.63 -6.30
C HIS A 133 -21.95 -6.57 -5.62
N GLU A 134 -23.02 -7.01 -4.95
CA GLU A 134 -23.95 -6.10 -4.23
C GLU A 134 -23.32 -5.54 -2.94
N GLY A 135 -22.22 -6.12 -2.48
CA GLY A 135 -21.53 -5.75 -1.23
C GLY A 135 -20.83 -4.39 -1.28
N ARG A 136 -20.43 -3.93 -0.11
CA ARG A 136 -19.67 -2.70 0.07
C ARG A 136 -18.29 -2.78 -0.58
N TYR A 137 -17.67 -3.97 -0.52
CA TYR A 137 -16.32 -4.24 -0.99
C TYR A 137 -16.31 -5.18 -2.21
N PHE A 138 -15.15 -5.72 -2.56
CA PHE A 138 -14.99 -6.49 -3.79
C PHE A 138 -15.71 -7.85 -3.79
N ILE A 139 -15.85 -8.49 -2.62
CA ILE A 139 -16.48 -9.81 -2.50
C ILE A 139 -17.79 -9.72 -1.73
N ASP A 140 -17.80 -9.05 -0.59
CA ASP A 140 -18.94 -8.92 0.32
C ASP A 140 -18.81 -7.62 1.16
N ASP A 141 -19.39 -7.57 2.35
CA ASP A 141 -19.31 -6.44 3.27
C ASP A 141 -18.12 -6.48 4.23
N THR A 142 -17.20 -7.42 4.07
CA THR A 142 -16.01 -7.56 4.92
C THR A 142 -14.74 -7.17 4.16
N PRO A 143 -14.02 -6.12 4.57
CA PRO A 143 -12.77 -5.77 3.93
C PRO A 143 -11.66 -6.75 4.32
N ARG A 144 -10.83 -7.13 3.36
CA ARG A 144 -9.75 -8.11 3.47
C ARG A 144 -8.44 -7.57 2.89
N ALA A 145 -7.46 -8.42 2.71
CA ALA A 145 -6.16 -8.08 2.15
C ALA A 145 -6.26 -7.32 0.81
N ALA A 146 -7.18 -7.71 -0.05
CA ALA A 146 -7.41 -7.08 -1.35
C ALA A 146 -7.86 -5.63 -1.21
N GLU A 147 -8.79 -5.36 -0.29
CA GLU A 147 -9.32 -4.04 -0.02
C GLU A 147 -8.24 -3.10 0.52
N PHE A 148 -7.43 -3.55 1.47
CA PHE A 148 -6.37 -2.71 2.05
C PHE A 148 -5.23 -2.44 1.07
N ALA A 149 -4.89 -3.39 0.20
CA ALA A 149 -3.95 -3.17 -0.89
C ALA A 149 -4.49 -2.16 -1.91
N CYS A 150 -5.75 -2.31 -2.32
CA CYS A 150 -6.41 -1.38 -3.25
C CYS A 150 -6.52 0.03 -2.64
N PHE A 151 -7.01 0.13 -1.41
CA PHE A 151 -7.12 1.39 -0.68
C PHE A 151 -5.77 2.12 -0.62
N HIS A 152 -4.69 1.43 -0.23
CA HIS A 152 -3.36 2.03 -0.15
C HIS A 152 -2.94 2.70 -1.46
N HIS A 153 -3.11 2.01 -2.58
CA HIS A 153 -2.68 2.54 -3.87
C HIS A 153 -3.61 3.66 -4.37
N LEU A 154 -4.91 3.60 -4.09
CA LEU A 154 -5.84 4.67 -4.39
C LEU A 154 -5.58 5.92 -3.53
N ASP A 155 -5.34 5.75 -2.22
CA ASP A 155 -4.94 6.83 -1.31
C ASP A 155 -3.64 7.50 -1.78
N LEU A 156 -2.66 6.70 -2.17
CA LEU A 156 -1.41 7.22 -2.71
C LEU A 156 -1.62 7.97 -4.02
N SER A 157 -2.46 7.45 -4.90
CA SER A 157 -2.78 8.09 -6.19
C SER A 157 -3.43 9.46 -5.99
N ARG A 158 -4.41 9.59 -5.07
CA ARG A 158 -5.06 10.88 -4.79
C ARG A 158 -4.13 11.87 -4.08
N ASN A 159 -3.14 11.39 -3.32
CA ASN A 159 -2.13 12.26 -2.72
C ASN A 159 -1.16 12.83 -3.76
N LEU A 160 -0.89 12.09 -4.84
CA LEU A 160 -0.07 12.54 -5.96
C LEU A 160 -0.83 13.47 -6.91
N ASP A 161 -2.10 13.16 -7.14
CA ASP A 161 -2.99 13.91 -8.00
C ASP A 161 -4.43 13.85 -7.46
N PRO A 162 -4.89 14.90 -6.73
CA PRO A 162 -6.24 14.94 -6.16
C PRO A 162 -7.37 14.82 -7.17
N GLU A 163 -7.10 15.08 -8.45
CA GLU A 163 -8.11 15.01 -9.51
C GLU A 163 -8.26 13.60 -10.11
N ILE A 164 -7.29 12.70 -9.85
CA ILE A 164 -7.18 11.41 -10.57
C ILE A 164 -8.39 10.50 -10.35
N LEU A 165 -8.99 10.54 -9.16
CA LEU A 165 -10.15 9.70 -8.82
C LEU A 165 -11.51 10.34 -9.15
N LYS A 166 -11.57 11.61 -9.54
CA LYS A 166 -12.85 12.32 -9.76
C LYS A 166 -13.76 11.67 -10.79
N LYS A 167 -13.20 10.97 -11.76
CA LYS A 167 -13.95 10.23 -12.80
C LYS A 167 -14.52 8.90 -12.28
N PHE A 168 -14.17 8.48 -11.07
CA PHE A 168 -14.44 7.15 -10.52
C PHE A 168 -15.20 7.24 -9.18
N PRO A 169 -16.49 7.66 -9.18
CA PRO A 169 -17.23 7.88 -7.94
C PRO A 169 -17.35 6.62 -7.09
N ARG A 170 -17.38 5.42 -7.71
CA ARG A 170 -17.42 4.14 -7.01
C ARG A 170 -16.12 3.87 -6.21
N LEU A 171 -14.96 4.27 -6.78
CA LEU A 171 -13.67 4.16 -6.06
C LEU A 171 -13.56 5.21 -4.95
N ILE A 172 -14.09 6.41 -5.16
CA ILE A 172 -14.15 7.43 -4.10
C ILE A 172 -14.98 6.91 -2.92
N LYS A 173 -16.17 6.33 -3.21
CA LYS A 173 -17.00 5.73 -2.17
C LYS A 173 -16.26 4.61 -1.44
N PHE A 174 -15.60 3.71 -2.16
CA PHE A 174 -14.81 2.62 -1.59
C PHE A 174 -13.70 3.14 -0.66
N VAL A 175 -12.96 4.18 -1.07
CA VAL A 175 -11.92 4.81 -0.25
C VAL A 175 -12.52 5.38 1.03
N ASN A 176 -13.65 6.09 0.94
CA ASN A 176 -14.33 6.64 2.11
C ASN A 176 -14.82 5.54 3.05
N ASP A 177 -15.41 4.47 2.50
CA ASP A 177 -15.90 3.32 3.28
C ASP A 177 -14.77 2.65 4.11
N ILE A 178 -13.54 2.61 3.59
CA ILE A 178 -12.36 2.11 4.33
C ILE A 178 -11.89 3.12 5.37
N GLU A 179 -11.87 4.42 5.05
CA GLU A 179 -11.45 5.48 5.98
C GLU A 179 -12.40 5.62 7.17
N ASP A 180 -13.67 5.28 6.99
CA ASP A 180 -14.71 5.35 8.03
C ASP A 180 -14.65 4.18 9.02
N ILE A 181 -13.82 3.17 8.80
CA ILE A 181 -13.59 2.10 9.78
C ILE A 181 -12.80 2.67 10.96
N ASP A 182 -13.33 2.60 12.18
CA ASP A 182 -12.79 3.26 13.37
C ASP A 182 -11.29 2.97 13.60
N SER A 183 -10.88 1.69 13.57
CA SER A 183 -9.48 1.29 13.77
C SER A 183 -8.56 1.81 12.66
N VAL A 184 -9.03 1.78 11.42
CA VAL A 184 -8.31 2.31 10.25
C VAL A 184 -8.22 3.83 10.33
N SER A 185 -9.33 4.52 10.63
CA SER A 185 -9.36 5.98 10.82
C SER A 185 -8.36 6.44 11.88
N LYS A 186 -8.31 5.72 13.02
CA LYS A 186 -7.35 5.98 14.09
C LYS A 186 -5.91 5.81 13.61
N TYR A 187 -5.62 4.73 12.90
CA TYR A 187 -4.30 4.51 12.31
C TYR A 187 -3.93 5.62 11.32
N LEU A 188 -4.81 5.96 10.38
CA LEU A 188 -4.57 6.98 9.37
C LEU A 188 -4.25 8.36 9.97
N LYS A 189 -4.89 8.73 11.09
CA LYS A 189 -4.64 9.99 11.81
C LYS A 189 -3.30 10.00 12.53
N ASN A 190 -2.86 8.84 13.04
CA ASN A 190 -1.66 8.73 13.90
C ASN A 190 -0.43 8.21 13.17
N ARG A 191 -0.57 7.66 11.97
CA ARG A 191 0.56 7.15 11.19
C ARG A 191 1.59 8.24 10.92
N PRO A 192 2.89 7.92 10.89
CA PRO A 192 3.93 8.89 10.55
C PRO A 192 3.59 9.60 9.24
N LYS A 193 3.85 10.91 9.17
CA LYS A 193 3.65 11.66 7.93
C LYS A 193 4.45 11.03 6.80
N LEU A 194 3.86 11.00 5.61
CA LEU A 194 4.59 10.64 4.40
C LEU A 194 5.86 11.47 4.26
N VAL A 195 6.89 10.85 3.71
CA VAL A 195 7.86 11.55 2.88
C VAL A 195 7.13 12.61 2.08
N GLY A 196 7.62 13.83 2.08
CA GLY A 196 7.05 14.90 1.28
C GLY A 196 6.97 14.45 -0.16
N VAL A 197 5.76 14.04 -0.56
CA VAL A 197 5.48 13.61 -1.92
C VAL A 197 5.29 14.87 -2.76
N GLY A 198 6.10 15.06 -3.77
CA GLY A 198 5.98 16.26 -4.60
C GLY A 198 7.29 16.66 -5.26
N ILE A 199 7.39 17.96 -5.60
CA ILE A 199 8.53 18.54 -6.31
C ILE A 199 9.85 18.32 -5.55
N GLU A 200 9.80 18.27 -4.23
CA GLU A 200 10.93 17.94 -3.35
C GLU A 200 10.53 16.86 -2.33
N PRO A 201 10.40 15.61 -2.77
CA PRO A 201 10.07 14.52 -1.85
C PRO A 201 11.21 14.32 -0.84
N LYS A 202 10.86 14.18 0.44
CA LYS A 202 11.79 14.01 1.55
C LYS A 202 11.43 12.79 2.38
N LEU A 203 12.43 12.11 2.90
CA LEU A 203 12.27 11.07 3.89
C LEU A 203 12.20 11.71 5.27
N VAL A 204 11.20 11.35 6.07
CA VAL A 204 11.13 11.79 7.47
C VAL A 204 11.61 10.65 8.36
N ILE A 205 12.74 10.88 9.05
CA ILE A 205 13.33 9.95 10.00
C ILE A 205 13.36 10.64 11.36
N ASN A 206 12.75 10.04 12.38
CA ASN A 206 12.69 10.60 13.74
C ASN A 206 12.26 12.08 13.76
N GLY A 207 11.28 12.44 12.94
CA GLY A 207 10.76 13.80 12.83
C GLY A 207 11.64 14.78 12.03
N THR A 208 12.78 14.34 11.51
CA THR A 208 13.70 15.14 10.68
C THR A 208 13.55 14.78 9.20
N GLU A 209 13.45 15.80 8.34
CA GLU A 209 13.36 15.61 6.90
C GLU A 209 14.75 15.38 6.27
N HIS A 210 14.86 14.32 5.48
CA HIS A 210 16.06 13.97 4.73
C HIS A 210 15.77 13.89 3.23
N PRO A 211 16.76 14.16 2.35
CA PRO A 211 16.62 13.89 0.93
C PRO A 211 16.33 12.41 0.66
N THR A 212 15.58 12.10 -0.39
CA THR A 212 15.22 10.71 -0.74
C THR A 212 16.38 9.88 -1.29
N GLY A 213 17.58 10.43 -1.36
CA GLY A 213 18.77 9.76 -1.94
C GLY A 213 18.82 9.79 -3.47
N VAL A 214 17.83 10.37 -4.13
CA VAL A 214 17.92 10.66 -5.56
C VAL A 214 18.85 11.85 -5.73
N ASN A 215 20.03 11.65 -6.31
CA ASN A 215 20.94 12.73 -6.62
C ASN A 215 20.23 13.76 -7.50
N LYS A 216 20.20 15.00 -7.06
CA LYS A 216 19.83 16.14 -7.90
C LYS A 216 20.99 16.33 -8.89
N THR A 217 20.95 15.67 -10.04
CA THR A 217 21.79 16.01 -11.19
C THR A 217 21.10 17.07 -12.02
#